data_a80592bed395f2de21491b3a556b7df9
#
_entry.id   a80592bed395f2de21491b3a556b7df9
#
_cell.length_a   1.000
_cell.length_b   1.000
_cell.length_c   1.000
_cell.angle_alpha   90.00
_cell.angle_beta   90.00
_cell.angle_gamma   90.00
#
_symmetry.space_group_name_H-M   'P 1'
#
loop_
_entity.id
_entity.type
_entity.pdbx_description
1 polymer ?
#
loop_
_entity_poly.entity_id
_entity_poly.type
_entity_poly.pdbx_seq_one_letter_code
_entity_poly.pdbx_strand_id
1 'polypeptide(L)'
;MQRFWFVFVVIIGLVCGQDVLMPLLGSVFLFKMFVPSLECAFGGQMWFVSTIIQFYLFYPLIVKMLEKKKGISLLISLCWATFTALTGLAEERIWNSFFLQYLWEFVLGMWLAKVYFENSENIKVPKVSVLLVTMIIGLGLTGIAGFVGGIWKSYNDIPSLIGYMSMALIFYQVGVKWLNKFFEYTNKISYEWYLVHILVFTIYFRFARGVLPFFVDWVILMFISYLVAIGYQILVNRFIKI
;
A
#
# COMPACT_ATOMS: atom_id res chain seq x y z
N MET A 1 -13.62 3.28 -13.92
CA MET A 1 -13.14 2.26 -12.97
C MET A 1 -13.78 2.42 -11.59
N GLN A 2 -13.71 3.58 -10.95
CA GLN A 2 -14.31 3.81 -9.61
C GLN A 2 -15.82 3.53 -9.54
N ARG A 3 -16.62 3.84 -10.58
CA ARG A 3 -18.09 3.67 -10.58
C ARG A 3 -18.55 2.23 -10.30
N PHE A 4 -17.88 1.22 -10.88
CA PHE A 4 -18.24 -0.19 -10.66
C PHE A 4 -17.84 -0.68 -9.28
N TRP A 5 -16.71 -0.20 -8.74
CA TRP A 5 -16.31 -0.47 -7.37
C TRP A 5 -17.38 0.02 -6.40
N PHE A 6 -17.91 1.23 -6.59
CA PHE A 6 -18.96 1.77 -5.74
C PHE A 6 -20.24 0.94 -5.77
N VAL A 7 -20.70 0.53 -6.94
CA VAL A 7 -21.90 -0.32 -7.06
C VAL A 7 -21.71 -1.63 -6.31
N PHE A 8 -20.55 -2.26 -6.46
CA PHE A 8 -20.22 -3.52 -5.80
C PHE A 8 -20.14 -3.36 -4.27
N VAL A 9 -19.52 -2.30 -3.79
CA VAL A 9 -19.40 -1.97 -2.37
C VAL A 9 -20.76 -1.60 -1.76
N VAL A 10 -21.61 -0.88 -2.48
CA VAL A 10 -22.99 -0.56 -2.07
C VAL A 10 -23.82 -1.83 -1.90
N ILE A 11 -23.78 -2.73 -2.88
CA ILE A 11 -24.49 -4.02 -2.81
C ILE A 11 -24.07 -4.80 -1.55
N ILE A 12 -22.77 -4.87 -1.28
CA ILE A 12 -22.27 -5.58 -0.10
C ILE A 12 -22.65 -4.85 1.19
N GLY A 13 -22.58 -3.53 1.22
CA GLY A 13 -23.04 -2.75 2.37
C GLY A 13 -24.50 -3.01 2.70
N LEU A 14 -25.37 -3.04 1.69
CA LEU A 14 -26.79 -3.37 1.82
C LEU A 14 -26.99 -4.80 2.31
N VAL A 15 -26.26 -5.76 1.75
CA VAL A 15 -26.31 -7.18 2.19
C VAL A 15 -25.84 -7.34 3.64
N CYS A 16 -24.89 -6.54 4.08
CA CYS A 16 -24.35 -6.56 5.45
C CYS A 16 -25.18 -5.73 6.46
N GLY A 17 -26.23 -5.04 6.02
CA GLY A 17 -27.13 -4.28 6.90
C GLY A 17 -26.46 -3.06 7.55
N GLN A 18 -25.47 -2.45 6.92
CA GLN A 18 -24.82 -1.23 7.38
C GLN A 18 -25.52 0.01 6.81
N ASP A 19 -25.46 1.13 7.53
CA ASP A 19 -25.83 2.42 6.96
C ASP A 19 -24.84 2.75 5.83
N VAL A 20 -25.35 2.75 4.60
CA VAL A 20 -24.52 2.76 3.37
C VAL A 20 -24.22 4.18 2.91
N LEU A 21 -25.10 5.15 3.22
CA LEU A 21 -25.03 6.47 2.60
C LEU A 21 -23.79 7.26 2.99
N MET A 22 -23.54 7.44 4.28
CA MET A 22 -22.37 8.20 4.75
C MET A 22 -21.03 7.53 4.41
N PRO A 23 -20.85 6.21 4.59
CA PRO A 23 -19.68 5.50 4.10
C PRO A 23 -19.46 5.62 2.60
N LEU A 24 -20.53 5.58 1.80
CA LEU A 24 -20.47 5.75 0.35
C LEU A 24 -19.97 7.15 0.00
N LEU A 25 -20.60 8.19 0.56
CA LEU A 25 -20.17 9.58 0.35
C LEU A 25 -18.73 9.79 0.81
N GLY A 26 -18.36 9.26 1.97
CA GLY A 26 -17.00 9.32 2.49
C GLY A 26 -15.97 8.67 1.58
N SER A 27 -16.35 7.60 0.88
CA SER A 27 -15.49 6.90 -0.08
C SER A 27 -15.43 7.59 -1.43
N VAL A 28 -16.55 8.16 -1.92
CA VAL A 28 -16.61 8.95 -3.19
C VAL A 28 -15.81 10.22 -3.08
N PHE A 29 -16.00 10.96 -2.01
CA PHE A 29 -15.35 12.25 -1.78
C PHE A 29 -14.02 12.12 -1.01
N LEU A 30 -13.62 10.89 -0.66
CA LEU A 30 -12.33 10.55 -0.03
C LEU A 30 -12.13 11.15 1.38
N PHE A 31 -13.20 11.65 2.02
CA PHE A 31 -13.11 12.15 3.39
C PHE A 31 -13.28 11.06 4.46
N LYS A 32 -13.62 9.83 4.06
CA LYS A 32 -13.83 8.68 4.94
C LYS A 32 -12.71 8.50 5.98
N MET A 33 -11.46 8.67 5.54
CA MET A 33 -10.29 8.48 6.39
C MET A 33 -10.08 9.60 7.42
N PHE A 34 -10.84 10.70 7.31
CA PHE A 34 -10.81 11.80 8.27
C PHE A 34 -11.96 11.73 9.29
N VAL A 35 -12.79 10.68 9.24
CA VAL A 35 -13.91 10.46 10.14
C VAL A 35 -13.79 9.07 10.78
N PRO A 36 -13.46 8.97 12.09
CA PRO A 36 -13.19 7.69 12.75
C PRO A 36 -14.30 6.66 12.60
N SER A 37 -15.57 7.09 12.67
CA SER A 37 -16.73 6.20 12.52
C SER A 37 -16.88 5.60 11.12
N LEU A 38 -16.25 6.19 10.08
CA LEU A 38 -16.31 5.73 8.70
C LEU A 38 -15.06 4.96 8.26
N GLU A 39 -14.01 4.98 9.04
CA GLU A 39 -12.69 4.43 8.71
C GLU A 39 -12.75 2.99 8.20
N CYS A 40 -13.44 2.12 8.92
CA CYS A 40 -13.56 0.70 8.58
C CYS A 40 -14.68 0.38 7.60
N ALA A 41 -15.58 1.32 7.32
CA ALA A 41 -16.70 1.09 6.42
C ALA A 41 -16.19 0.83 4.99
N PHE A 42 -16.69 -0.22 4.32
CA PHE A 42 -16.27 -0.64 2.97
C PHE A 42 -14.77 -0.97 2.81
N GLY A 43 -14.11 -1.35 3.89
CA GLY A 43 -12.73 -1.76 3.92
C GLY A 43 -11.73 -0.64 4.22
N GLY A 44 -10.86 -0.90 5.18
CA GLY A 44 -9.84 0.04 5.64
C GLY A 44 -8.73 0.32 4.60
N GLN A 45 -8.62 -0.46 3.51
CA GLN A 45 -7.57 -0.31 2.50
C GLN A 45 -7.60 1.02 1.74
N MET A 46 -8.75 1.72 1.73
CA MET A 46 -8.88 2.99 1.01
C MET A 46 -8.01 4.13 1.59
N TRP A 47 -7.36 3.91 2.73
CA TRP A 47 -6.43 4.87 3.32
C TRP A 47 -5.32 5.29 2.35
N PHE A 48 -4.78 4.34 1.59
CA PHE A 48 -3.72 4.60 0.63
C PHE A 48 -4.17 5.53 -0.51
N VAL A 49 -5.42 5.37 -0.99
CA VAL A 49 -5.99 6.27 -2.01
C VAL A 49 -6.12 7.68 -1.47
N SER A 50 -6.57 7.84 -0.22
CA SER A 50 -6.67 9.14 0.44
C SER A 50 -5.29 9.79 0.61
N THR A 51 -4.27 9.02 0.97
CA THR A 51 -2.88 9.49 1.11
C THR A 51 -2.31 9.93 -0.23
N ILE A 52 -2.50 9.16 -1.31
CA ILE A 52 -2.02 9.54 -2.66
C ILE A 52 -2.66 10.84 -3.14
N ILE A 53 -3.95 11.06 -2.87
CA ILE A 53 -4.61 12.31 -3.27
C ILE A 53 -4.03 13.51 -2.52
N GLN A 54 -3.73 13.35 -1.23
CA GLN A 54 -3.01 14.40 -0.49
C GLN A 54 -1.66 14.71 -1.16
N PHE A 55 -0.89 13.69 -1.60
CA PHE A 55 0.34 13.92 -2.34
C PHE A 55 0.11 14.67 -3.66
N TYR A 56 -0.95 14.38 -4.41
CA TYR A 56 -1.26 15.11 -5.63
C TYR A 56 -1.64 16.55 -5.37
N LEU A 57 -2.37 16.85 -4.29
CA LEU A 57 -2.71 18.23 -3.90
C LEU A 57 -1.45 19.03 -3.54
N PHE A 58 -0.51 18.42 -2.83
CA PHE A 58 0.73 19.06 -2.40
C PHE A 58 1.89 18.86 -3.39
N TYR A 59 1.67 18.21 -4.53
CA TYR A 59 2.71 17.88 -5.51
C TYR A 59 3.58 19.08 -5.92
N PRO A 60 3.03 20.26 -6.27
CA PRO A 60 3.86 21.40 -6.67
C PRO A 60 4.82 21.87 -5.55
N LEU A 61 4.39 21.76 -4.30
CA LEU A 61 5.21 22.08 -3.13
C LEU A 61 6.30 21.03 -2.91
N ILE A 62 5.95 19.75 -3.06
CA ILE A 62 6.87 18.61 -2.91
C ILE A 62 7.98 18.66 -3.97
N VAL A 63 7.66 19.00 -5.22
CA VAL A 63 8.67 19.17 -6.29
C VAL A 63 9.67 20.27 -5.92
N LYS A 64 9.20 21.43 -5.47
CA LYS A 64 10.10 22.51 -5.03
C LYS A 64 11.00 22.09 -3.86
N MET A 65 10.48 21.27 -2.96
CA MET A 65 11.25 20.73 -1.84
C MET A 65 12.31 19.73 -2.32
N LEU A 66 11.98 18.85 -3.28
CA LEU A 66 12.91 17.91 -3.89
C LEU A 66 14.11 18.61 -4.54
N GLU A 67 13.88 19.70 -5.25
CA GLU A 67 14.92 20.46 -5.92
C GLU A 67 15.87 21.17 -4.95
N LYS A 68 15.34 21.74 -3.87
CA LYS A 68 16.10 22.61 -2.96
C LYS A 68 16.70 21.89 -1.77
N LYS A 69 15.93 21.03 -1.10
CA LYS A 69 16.31 20.44 0.20
C LYS A 69 15.61 19.10 0.46
N LYS A 70 15.91 18.09 -0.35
CA LYS A 70 15.28 16.75 -0.24
C LYS A 70 15.40 16.09 1.15
N GLY A 71 16.47 16.36 1.91
CA GLY A 71 16.63 15.82 3.27
C GLY A 71 15.59 16.36 4.27
N ILE A 72 14.96 17.51 4.00
CA ILE A 72 13.89 18.04 4.85
C ILE A 72 12.66 17.12 4.86
N SER A 73 12.37 16.42 3.76
CA SER A 73 11.25 15.47 3.70
C SER A 73 11.37 14.35 4.73
N LEU A 74 12.58 13.79 4.86
CA LEU A 74 12.86 12.79 5.89
C LEU A 74 12.68 13.36 7.30
N LEU A 75 13.22 14.57 7.54
CA LEU A 75 13.08 15.22 8.85
C LEU A 75 11.61 15.49 9.20
N ILE A 76 10.80 15.98 8.26
CA ILE A 76 9.37 16.22 8.46
C ILE A 76 8.66 14.91 8.80
N SER A 77 8.91 13.84 8.04
CA SER A 77 8.28 12.54 8.30
C SER A 77 8.70 11.94 9.65
N LEU A 78 9.98 12.02 10.01
CA LEU A 78 10.46 11.56 11.32
C LEU A 78 9.85 12.37 12.47
N CYS A 79 9.75 13.69 12.35
CA CYS A 79 9.07 14.54 13.33
C CYS A 79 7.60 14.17 13.46
N TRP A 80 6.91 13.94 12.35
CA TRP A 80 5.51 13.52 12.35
C TRP A 80 5.31 12.15 13.01
N ALA A 81 6.10 11.15 12.63
CA ALA A 81 6.06 9.81 13.21
C ALA A 81 6.34 9.84 14.72
N THR A 82 7.33 10.64 15.14
CA THR A 82 7.64 10.83 16.57
C THR A 82 6.49 11.50 17.31
N PHE A 83 5.93 12.56 16.76
CA PHE A 83 4.81 13.28 17.35
C PHE A 83 3.61 12.36 17.54
N THR A 84 3.20 11.64 16.50
CA THR A 84 2.04 10.74 16.55
C THR A 84 2.28 9.57 17.49
N ALA A 85 3.50 9.02 17.56
CA ALA A 85 3.85 7.95 18.48
C ALA A 85 3.82 8.40 19.95
N LEU A 86 4.40 9.57 20.28
CA LEU A 86 4.45 10.09 21.64
C LEU A 86 3.07 10.55 22.17
N THR A 87 2.18 11.00 21.28
CA THR A 87 0.82 11.43 21.65
C THR A 87 -0.20 10.30 21.65
N GLY A 88 0.18 9.09 21.20
CA GLY A 88 -0.74 7.97 21.04
C GLY A 88 -1.61 8.05 19.76
N LEU A 89 -1.51 9.12 19.00
CA LEU A 89 -2.29 9.33 17.77
C LEU A 89 -1.91 8.35 16.65
N ALA A 90 -0.75 7.70 16.73
CA ALA A 90 -0.34 6.67 15.78
C ALA A 90 -1.27 5.44 15.75
N GLU A 91 -2.05 5.21 16.81
CA GLU A 91 -3.07 4.15 16.85
C GLU A 91 -4.33 4.52 16.04
N GLU A 92 -4.56 5.81 15.79
CA GLU A 92 -5.67 6.28 15.00
C GLU A 92 -5.30 6.32 13.52
N ARG A 93 -6.12 5.69 12.67
CA ARG A 93 -5.85 5.60 11.22
C ARG A 93 -5.73 6.97 10.55
N ILE A 94 -6.47 7.97 11.01
CA ILE A 94 -6.45 9.34 10.47
C ILE A 94 -5.02 9.90 10.46
N TRP A 95 -4.34 9.84 11.60
CA TRP A 95 -3.00 10.39 11.78
C TRP A 95 -1.92 9.53 11.10
N ASN A 96 -2.08 8.21 11.17
CA ASN A 96 -1.16 7.26 10.56
C ASN A 96 -1.27 7.25 9.01
N SER A 97 -2.43 7.61 8.44
CA SER A 97 -2.63 7.70 6.98
C SER A 97 -2.38 9.10 6.43
N PHE A 98 -1.93 10.04 7.25
CA PHE A 98 -1.64 11.39 6.79
C PHE A 98 -0.37 11.43 5.94
N PHE A 99 -0.38 12.18 4.85
CA PHE A 99 0.71 12.16 3.85
C PHE A 99 2.09 12.50 4.43
N LEU A 100 2.19 13.23 5.53
CA LEU A 100 3.45 13.56 6.19
C LEU A 100 4.20 12.32 6.70
N GLN A 101 3.47 11.25 7.07
CA GLN A 101 4.08 9.98 7.48
C GLN A 101 4.94 9.39 6.36
N TYR A 102 4.46 9.46 5.12
CA TYR A 102 5.06 8.83 3.93
C TYR A 102 5.77 9.83 3.01
N LEU A 103 5.90 11.09 3.43
CA LEU A 103 6.47 12.15 2.60
C LEU A 103 7.90 11.84 2.14
N TRP A 104 8.72 11.29 3.02
CA TRP A 104 10.11 10.95 2.70
C TRP A 104 10.20 9.83 1.65
N GLU A 105 9.31 8.84 1.71
CA GLU A 105 9.25 7.74 0.73
C GLU A 105 8.85 8.25 -0.65
N PHE A 106 7.83 9.12 -0.69
CA PHE A 106 7.38 9.74 -1.92
C PHE A 106 8.48 10.58 -2.58
N VAL A 107 9.17 11.42 -1.78
CA VAL A 107 10.29 12.23 -2.25
C VAL A 107 11.47 11.37 -2.67
N LEU A 108 11.77 10.29 -1.95
CA LEU A 108 12.80 9.33 -2.31
C LEU A 108 12.46 8.65 -3.65
N GLY A 109 11.22 8.22 -3.84
CA GLY A 109 10.76 7.63 -5.10
C GLY A 109 10.91 8.59 -6.28
N MET A 110 10.53 9.86 -6.11
CA MET A 110 10.71 10.90 -7.13
C MET A 110 12.19 11.13 -7.45
N TRP A 111 13.04 11.17 -6.42
CA TRP A 111 14.48 11.35 -6.61
C TRP A 111 15.11 10.16 -7.31
N LEU A 112 14.77 8.93 -6.92
CA LEU A 112 15.27 7.71 -7.57
C LEU A 112 14.83 7.64 -9.04
N ALA A 113 13.57 8.00 -9.33
CA ALA A 113 13.09 8.08 -10.70
C ALA A 113 13.89 9.10 -11.52
N LYS A 114 14.17 10.29 -10.98
CA LYS A 114 15.00 11.29 -11.63
C LYS A 114 16.41 10.76 -11.91
N VAL A 115 17.06 10.16 -10.91
CA VAL A 115 18.41 9.56 -11.07
C VAL A 115 18.41 8.46 -12.11
N TYR A 116 17.38 7.61 -12.14
CA TYR A 116 17.24 6.55 -13.11
C TYR A 116 17.10 7.09 -14.54
N PHE A 117 16.27 8.09 -14.77
CA PHE A 117 16.07 8.67 -16.10
C PHE A 117 17.29 9.47 -16.60
N GLU A 118 18.02 10.12 -15.69
CA GLU A 118 19.19 10.92 -16.04
C GLU A 118 20.46 10.07 -16.22
N ASN A 119 20.59 8.91 -15.55
CA ASN A 119 21.83 8.15 -15.45
C ASN A 119 21.62 6.64 -15.58
N SER A 120 20.63 6.18 -16.34
CA SER A 120 20.25 4.74 -16.41
C SER A 120 21.43 3.81 -16.79
N GLU A 121 22.34 4.27 -17.62
CA GLU A 121 23.50 3.49 -18.08
C GLU A 121 24.60 3.33 -17.02
N ASN A 122 24.63 4.19 -16.01
CA ASN A 122 25.69 4.25 -15.00
C ASN A 122 25.26 3.70 -13.61
N ILE A 123 24.02 3.23 -13.45
CA ILE A 123 23.55 2.72 -12.18
C ILE A 123 24.14 1.34 -11.91
N LYS A 124 25.08 1.27 -10.98
CA LYS A 124 25.65 0.01 -10.51
C LYS A 124 24.73 -0.63 -9.46
N VAL A 125 24.13 -1.75 -9.80
CA VAL A 125 23.34 -2.53 -8.85
C VAL A 125 24.30 -3.31 -7.93
N PRO A 126 24.08 -3.32 -6.60
CA PRO A 126 24.91 -4.07 -5.66
C PRO A 126 24.93 -5.57 -5.97
N LYS A 127 25.99 -6.28 -5.55
CA LYS A 127 26.08 -7.74 -5.70
C LYS A 127 24.92 -8.44 -4.98
N VAL A 128 24.45 -9.55 -5.56
CA VAL A 128 23.34 -10.35 -4.99
C VAL A 128 23.59 -10.73 -3.51
N SER A 129 24.84 -11.04 -3.15
CA SER A 129 25.19 -11.37 -1.75
C SER A 129 24.93 -10.20 -0.79
N VAL A 130 25.23 -8.96 -1.18
CA VAL A 130 24.95 -7.76 -0.38
C VAL A 130 23.43 -7.55 -0.28
N LEU A 131 22.73 -7.71 -1.41
CA LEU A 131 21.28 -7.58 -1.44
C LEU A 131 20.57 -8.64 -0.59
N LEU A 132 21.07 -9.88 -0.54
CA LEU A 132 20.55 -10.92 0.34
C LEU A 132 20.69 -10.54 1.83
N VAL A 133 21.87 -10.05 2.21
CA VAL A 133 22.10 -9.60 3.59
C VAL A 133 21.18 -8.43 3.96
N THR A 134 21.10 -7.40 3.12
CA THR A 134 20.25 -6.23 3.35
C THR A 134 18.76 -6.59 3.34
N MET A 135 18.34 -7.56 2.50
CA MET A 135 16.98 -8.08 2.50
C MET A 135 16.64 -8.77 3.83
N ILE A 136 17.51 -9.69 4.29
CA ILE A 136 17.29 -10.43 5.55
C ILE A 136 17.24 -9.46 6.74
N ILE A 137 18.17 -8.51 6.80
CA ILE A 137 18.19 -7.50 7.87
C ILE A 137 16.95 -6.62 7.80
N GLY A 138 16.62 -6.09 6.64
CA GLY A 138 15.48 -5.20 6.45
C GLY A 138 14.15 -5.88 6.81
N LEU A 139 13.88 -7.05 6.23
CA LEU A 139 12.65 -7.81 6.52
C LEU A 139 12.62 -8.34 7.96
N GLY A 140 13.76 -8.73 8.51
CA GLY A 140 13.88 -9.16 9.90
C GLY A 140 13.54 -8.04 10.88
N LEU A 141 14.12 -6.84 10.67
CA LEU A 141 13.81 -5.66 11.49
C LEU A 141 12.34 -5.23 11.34
N THR A 142 11.78 -5.35 10.12
CA THR A 142 10.35 -5.12 9.87
C THR A 142 9.48 -6.05 10.72
N GLY A 143 9.80 -7.35 10.72
CA GLY A 143 9.09 -8.34 11.54
C GLY A 143 9.21 -8.05 13.04
N ILE A 144 10.41 -7.72 13.52
CA ILE A 144 10.65 -7.36 14.93
C ILE A 144 9.86 -6.11 15.30
N ALA A 145 9.91 -5.05 14.48
CA ALA A 145 9.17 -3.81 14.74
C ALA A 145 7.65 -4.04 14.79
N GLY A 146 7.13 -4.89 13.90
CA GLY A 146 5.72 -5.30 13.91
C GLY A 146 5.33 -6.10 15.15
N PHE A 147 6.23 -6.95 15.65
CA PHE A 147 6.01 -7.76 16.85
C PHE A 147 6.07 -6.91 18.14
N VAL A 148 7.05 -6.03 18.24
CA VAL A 148 7.24 -5.15 19.42
C VAL A 148 6.12 -4.10 19.50
N GLY A 149 5.66 -3.59 18.35
CA GLY A 149 4.60 -2.57 18.31
C GLY A 149 5.05 -1.19 18.79
N GLY A 150 4.07 -0.35 19.16
CA GLY A 150 4.30 0.99 19.67
C GLY A 150 5.14 1.86 18.73
N ILE A 151 6.09 2.60 19.28
CA ILE A 151 6.96 3.52 18.52
C ILE A 151 7.74 2.82 17.40
N TRP A 152 8.14 1.55 17.58
CA TRP A 152 8.87 0.78 16.58
C TRP A 152 8.05 0.56 15.31
N LYS A 153 6.74 0.37 15.47
CA LYS A 153 5.81 0.24 14.36
C LYS A 153 5.75 1.52 13.52
N SER A 154 5.87 2.69 14.14
CA SER A 154 5.83 3.98 13.44
C SER A 154 7.07 4.24 12.56
N TYR A 155 8.18 3.54 12.82
CA TYR A 155 9.41 3.63 12.01
C TYR A 155 9.65 2.41 11.13
N ASN A 156 8.68 1.50 11.07
CA ASN A 156 8.80 0.25 10.34
C ASN A 156 8.99 0.42 8.82
N ASP A 157 8.62 1.57 8.28
CA ASP A 157 8.75 1.90 6.86
C ASP A 157 10.21 1.88 6.39
N ILE A 158 11.16 2.32 7.22
CA ILE A 158 12.58 2.38 6.87
C ILE A 158 13.17 0.97 6.60
N PRO A 159 13.13 0.03 7.56
CA PRO A 159 13.63 -1.32 7.30
C PRO A 159 12.82 -2.07 6.24
N SER A 160 11.51 -1.83 6.15
CA SER A 160 10.65 -2.40 5.11
C SER A 160 11.12 -2.00 3.71
N LEU A 161 11.38 -0.70 3.51
CA LEU A 161 11.86 -0.20 2.23
C LEU A 161 13.19 -0.86 1.85
N ILE A 162 14.16 -0.94 2.77
CA ILE A 162 15.45 -1.59 2.54
C ILE A 162 15.26 -3.06 2.15
N GLY A 163 14.41 -3.79 2.88
CA GLY A 163 14.15 -5.21 2.65
C GLY A 163 13.48 -5.47 1.30
N TYR A 164 12.39 -4.77 1.01
CA TYR A 164 11.65 -4.95 -0.24
C TYR A 164 12.40 -4.45 -1.47
N MET A 165 13.13 -3.34 -1.36
CA MET A 165 13.99 -2.85 -2.45
C MET A 165 15.10 -3.85 -2.77
N SER A 166 15.74 -4.41 -1.75
CA SER A 166 16.78 -5.45 -1.94
C SER A 166 16.19 -6.69 -2.60
N MET A 167 15.01 -7.13 -2.20
CA MET A 167 14.29 -8.26 -2.81
C MET A 167 13.96 -7.99 -4.29
N ALA A 168 13.47 -6.80 -4.61
CA ALA A 168 13.15 -6.41 -5.98
C ALA A 168 14.41 -6.39 -6.88
N LEU A 169 15.52 -5.87 -6.36
CA LEU A 169 16.79 -5.86 -7.09
C LEU A 169 17.39 -7.26 -7.29
N ILE A 170 17.20 -8.18 -6.34
CA ILE A 170 17.57 -9.59 -6.50
C ILE A 170 16.77 -10.21 -7.65
N PHE A 171 15.45 -10.05 -7.66
CA PHE A 171 14.61 -10.60 -8.73
C PHE A 171 14.97 -10.02 -10.09
N TYR A 172 15.28 -8.72 -10.14
CA TYR A 172 15.76 -8.07 -11.36
C TYR A 172 17.07 -8.68 -11.87
N GLN A 173 18.06 -8.90 -10.98
CA GLN A 173 19.37 -9.46 -11.36
C GLN A 173 19.31 -10.94 -11.74
N VAL A 174 18.52 -11.74 -11.03
CA VAL A 174 18.38 -13.18 -11.28
C VAL A 174 17.67 -13.44 -12.60
N GLY A 175 16.77 -12.57 -13.03
CA GLY A 175 16.21 -12.54 -14.39
C GLY A 175 15.44 -13.80 -14.80
N VAL A 176 14.78 -14.50 -13.87
CA VAL A 176 14.03 -15.72 -14.17
C VAL A 176 12.81 -15.39 -15.04
N LYS A 177 12.80 -15.86 -16.29
CA LYS A 177 11.80 -15.50 -17.30
C LYS A 177 10.34 -15.73 -16.86
N TRP A 178 10.04 -16.86 -16.20
CA TRP A 178 8.66 -17.12 -15.75
C TRP A 178 8.25 -16.19 -14.61
N LEU A 179 9.18 -15.85 -13.72
CA LEU A 179 8.94 -14.93 -12.60
C LEU A 179 8.71 -13.51 -13.11
N ASN A 180 9.51 -13.06 -14.08
CA ASN A 180 9.32 -11.76 -14.72
C ASN A 180 7.94 -11.67 -15.40
N LYS A 181 7.51 -12.69 -16.14
CA LYS A 181 6.15 -12.74 -16.71
C LYS A 181 5.06 -12.71 -15.67
N PHE A 182 5.26 -13.42 -14.56
CA PHE A 182 4.32 -13.39 -13.44
C PHE A 182 4.20 -11.97 -12.86
N PHE A 183 5.33 -11.30 -12.58
CA PHE A 183 5.31 -9.93 -12.07
C PHE A 183 4.75 -8.91 -13.07
N GLU A 184 5.07 -9.04 -14.35
CA GLU A 184 4.49 -8.20 -15.40
C GLU A 184 2.96 -8.32 -15.45
N TYR A 185 2.44 -9.54 -15.36
CA TYR A 185 1.00 -9.78 -15.32
C TYR A 185 0.37 -9.25 -14.03
N THR A 186 0.98 -9.56 -12.88
CA THR A 186 0.51 -9.08 -11.58
C THR A 186 0.51 -7.55 -11.50
N ASN A 187 1.53 -6.90 -12.06
CA ASN A 187 1.57 -5.43 -12.11
C ASN A 187 0.37 -4.84 -12.86
N LYS A 188 -0.07 -5.47 -13.96
CA LYS A 188 -1.25 -5.02 -14.73
C LYS A 188 -2.55 -5.09 -13.95
N ILE A 189 -2.66 -6.01 -12.99
CA ILE A 189 -3.86 -6.21 -12.16
C ILE A 189 -3.66 -5.75 -10.71
N SER A 190 -2.52 -5.15 -10.39
CA SER A 190 -2.16 -4.80 -9.00
C SER A 190 -3.15 -3.85 -8.34
N TYR A 191 -3.69 -2.90 -9.10
CA TYR A 191 -4.68 -1.96 -8.62
C TYR A 191 -6.02 -2.65 -8.33
N GLU A 192 -6.49 -3.50 -9.24
CA GLU A 192 -7.69 -4.30 -9.07
C GLU A 192 -7.55 -5.23 -7.87
N TRP A 193 -6.38 -5.87 -7.73
CA TRP A 193 -6.09 -6.73 -6.59
C TRP A 193 -6.10 -5.95 -5.28
N TYR A 194 -5.48 -4.77 -5.26
CA TYR A 194 -5.55 -3.86 -4.11
C TYR A 194 -7.00 -3.49 -3.75
N LEU A 195 -7.88 -3.31 -4.72
CA LEU A 195 -9.28 -2.96 -4.45
C LEU A 195 -10.08 -4.14 -3.85
N VAL A 196 -9.86 -5.36 -4.35
CA VAL A 196 -10.74 -6.50 -4.03
C VAL A 196 -10.24 -7.35 -2.85
N HIS A 197 -8.95 -7.35 -2.50
CA HIS A 197 -8.41 -8.30 -1.54
C HIS A 197 -9.07 -8.22 -0.16
N ILE A 198 -9.25 -7.03 0.41
CA ILE A 198 -9.90 -6.86 1.72
C ILE A 198 -11.35 -7.32 1.68
N LEU A 199 -12.03 -7.08 0.57
CA LEU A 199 -13.42 -7.53 0.40
C LEU A 199 -13.49 -9.07 0.44
N VAL A 200 -12.62 -9.74 -0.32
CA VAL A 200 -12.52 -11.20 -0.30
C VAL A 200 -12.21 -11.70 1.10
N PHE A 201 -11.27 -11.07 1.80
CA PHE A 201 -10.92 -11.43 3.18
C PHE A 201 -12.11 -11.25 4.14
N THR A 202 -12.82 -10.14 4.04
CA THR A 202 -14.00 -9.86 4.88
C THR A 202 -15.09 -10.91 4.67
N ILE A 203 -15.39 -11.25 3.42
CA ILE A 203 -16.40 -12.28 3.09
C ILE A 203 -15.94 -13.65 3.61
N TYR A 204 -14.71 -14.02 3.33
CA TYR A 204 -14.17 -15.32 3.76
C TYR A 204 -14.21 -15.48 5.29
N PHE A 205 -13.69 -14.50 6.03
CA PHE A 205 -13.66 -14.57 7.48
C PHE A 205 -15.06 -14.52 8.14
N ARG A 206 -16.05 -14.00 7.44
CA ARG A 206 -17.44 -14.05 7.91
C ARG A 206 -18.03 -15.46 7.84
N PHE A 207 -17.68 -16.24 6.81
CA PHE A 207 -18.33 -17.54 6.52
C PHE A 207 -17.45 -18.77 6.81
N ALA A 208 -16.14 -18.64 6.80
CA ALA A 208 -15.20 -19.76 6.87
C ALA A 208 -14.10 -19.63 7.94
N ARG A 209 -14.20 -18.63 8.84
CA ARG A 209 -13.17 -18.42 9.87
C ARG A 209 -13.01 -19.63 10.78
N GLY A 210 -11.76 -20.10 10.96
CA GLY A 210 -11.41 -21.17 11.89
C GLY A 210 -11.67 -22.58 11.39
N VAL A 211 -12.02 -22.76 10.11
CA VAL A 211 -12.19 -24.08 9.48
C VAL A 211 -10.84 -24.71 9.13
N LEU A 212 -9.85 -23.90 8.77
CA LEU A 212 -8.53 -24.34 8.34
C LEU A 212 -7.42 -23.73 9.23
N PRO A 213 -6.21 -24.32 9.23
CA PRO A 213 -5.05 -23.73 9.88
C PRO A 213 -4.75 -22.34 9.31
N PHE A 214 -4.36 -21.39 10.17
CA PHE A 214 -4.12 -19.98 9.83
C PHE A 214 -3.28 -19.77 8.56
N PHE A 215 -2.19 -20.53 8.41
CA PHE A 215 -1.33 -20.40 7.23
C PHE A 215 -2.04 -20.82 5.93
N VAL A 216 -2.85 -21.87 6.00
CA VAL A 216 -3.61 -22.38 4.85
C VAL A 216 -4.69 -21.38 4.44
N ASP A 217 -5.39 -20.78 5.43
CA ASP A 217 -6.35 -19.70 5.19
C ASP A 217 -5.72 -18.55 4.40
N TRP A 218 -4.53 -18.10 4.80
CA TRP A 218 -3.84 -16.99 4.13
C TRP A 218 -3.45 -17.32 2.69
N VAL A 219 -2.94 -18.53 2.43
CA VAL A 219 -2.58 -18.95 1.07
C VAL A 219 -3.82 -18.99 0.17
N ILE A 220 -4.91 -19.59 0.66
CA ILE A 220 -6.17 -19.65 -0.08
C ILE A 220 -6.73 -18.25 -0.35
N LEU A 221 -6.74 -17.38 0.65
CA LEU A 221 -7.22 -16.01 0.52
C LEU A 221 -6.44 -15.20 -0.50
N MET A 222 -5.11 -15.31 -0.50
CA MET A 222 -4.27 -14.65 -1.50
C MET A 222 -4.60 -15.15 -2.90
N PHE A 223 -4.76 -16.47 -3.07
CA PHE A 223 -5.09 -17.05 -4.36
C PHE A 223 -6.50 -16.65 -4.84
N ILE A 224 -7.52 -16.73 -3.98
CA ILE A 224 -8.89 -16.33 -4.33
C ILE A 224 -8.94 -14.84 -4.66
N SER A 225 -8.32 -13.98 -3.84
CA SER A 225 -8.31 -12.54 -4.11
C SER A 225 -7.63 -12.20 -5.44
N TYR A 226 -6.60 -12.94 -5.81
CA TYR A 226 -5.92 -12.79 -7.10
C TYR A 226 -6.85 -13.17 -8.26
N LEU A 227 -7.56 -14.31 -8.16
CA LEU A 227 -8.53 -14.71 -9.18
C LEU A 227 -9.69 -13.72 -9.31
N VAL A 228 -10.19 -13.20 -8.18
CA VAL A 228 -11.24 -12.17 -8.18
C VAL A 228 -10.75 -10.88 -8.83
N ALA A 229 -9.50 -10.50 -8.62
CA ALA A 229 -8.89 -9.34 -9.28
C ALA A 229 -8.84 -9.51 -10.81
N ILE A 230 -8.47 -10.68 -11.30
CA ILE A 230 -8.49 -11.00 -12.74
C ILE A 230 -9.92 -10.89 -13.30
N GLY A 231 -10.88 -11.51 -12.61
CA GLY A 231 -12.29 -11.43 -13.02
C GLY A 231 -12.81 -9.99 -13.03
N TYR A 232 -12.45 -9.21 -12.02
CA TYR A 232 -12.81 -7.80 -11.95
C TYR A 232 -12.18 -6.97 -13.09
N GLN A 233 -10.91 -7.21 -13.42
CA GLN A 233 -10.27 -6.55 -14.58
C GLN A 233 -10.97 -6.88 -15.90
N ILE A 234 -11.33 -8.16 -16.11
CA ILE A 234 -12.05 -8.58 -17.32
C ILE A 234 -13.41 -7.86 -17.42
N LEU A 235 -14.15 -7.77 -16.32
CA LEU A 235 -15.41 -7.04 -16.27
C LEU A 235 -15.24 -5.56 -16.60
N VAL A 236 -14.26 -4.91 -15.95
CA VAL A 236 -13.97 -3.50 -16.19
C VAL A 236 -13.63 -3.24 -17.66
N ASN A 237 -12.75 -4.05 -18.24
CA ASN A 237 -12.36 -3.91 -19.66
C ASN A 237 -13.51 -4.16 -20.63
N ARG A 238 -14.47 -5.00 -20.25
CA ARG A 238 -15.67 -5.28 -21.09
C ARG A 238 -16.68 -4.13 -21.08
N PHE A 239 -16.86 -3.46 -19.96
CA PHE A 239 -17.86 -2.41 -19.78
C PHE A 239 -17.33 -1.00 -19.99
N ILE A 240 -16.03 -0.81 -19.77
CA ILE A 240 -15.34 0.45 -20.02
C ILE A 240 -14.42 0.21 -21.22
N LYS A 241 -15.03 0.18 -22.43
CA LYS A 241 -14.24 0.24 -23.68
C LYS A 241 -13.45 1.54 -23.65
N ILE A 242 -12.20 1.46 -23.20
CA ILE A 242 -11.20 2.50 -23.35
C ILE A 242 -10.36 2.14 -24.58
#